data_816f7799a7b5098924060a95bb61b1c8
#
_entry.id   816f7799a7b5098924060a95bb61b1c8
#
_cell.length_a   1.000
_cell.length_b   1.000
_cell.length_c   1.000
_cell.angle_alpha   90.00
_cell.angle_beta   90.00
_cell.angle_gamma   90.00
#
_symmetry.space_group_name_H-M   'P 1'
#
loop_
_entity.id
_entity.type
_entity.pdbx_description
1 polymer ?
#
loop_
_entity_poly.entity_id
_entity_poly.type
_entity_poly.pdbx_seq_one_letter_code
_entity_poly.pdbx_strand_id
1 'polypeptide(L)'
;MSEVTIYHNPACSTSRTTLALIRAAGVEPVVIDYLKTPPARDQLRALARAIGQPLRALLREKAPPYADLGLSDPGLGDDRLLDALAAHPVLLNRPVVVTPLGARICRPAETVLALLPPTPPAADKGSFADEDNG
;
A
#
# COMPACT_ATOMS: atom_id res chain seq x y z
N MET A 1 -3.06 -16.00 -12.18
CA MET A 1 -3.88 -14.88 -11.85
C MET A 1 -3.33 -14.15 -10.64
N SER A 2 -2.96 -12.93 -10.81
CA SER A 2 -2.36 -12.20 -9.71
C SER A 2 -3.47 -11.51 -8.91
N GLU A 3 -3.35 -11.62 -7.60
CA GLU A 3 -4.24 -10.91 -6.71
C GLU A 3 -3.48 -9.73 -6.14
N VAL A 4 -3.83 -8.55 -6.61
CA VAL A 4 -3.23 -7.32 -6.15
C VAL A 4 -4.28 -6.54 -5.38
N THR A 5 -3.92 -6.14 -4.16
CA THR A 5 -4.78 -5.32 -3.31
C THR A 5 -4.06 -4.02 -3.00
N ILE A 6 -4.76 -2.91 -3.15
CA ILE A 6 -4.22 -1.61 -2.77
C ILE A 6 -5.11 -1.00 -1.69
N TYR A 7 -4.48 -0.62 -0.57
CA TYR A 7 -5.12 0.17 0.48
C TYR A 7 -4.95 1.63 0.07
N HIS A 8 -6.03 2.21 -0.43
CA HIS A 8 -6.03 3.40 -1.26
C HIS A 8 -6.68 4.58 -0.57
N ASN A 9 -6.09 5.75 -0.78
CA ASN A 9 -6.70 7.02 -0.37
C ASN A 9 -6.92 7.87 -1.63
N PRO A 10 -8.18 8.04 -2.08
CA PRO A 10 -8.44 8.80 -3.32
C PRO A 10 -7.98 10.24 -3.29
N ALA A 11 -7.82 10.82 -2.11
CA ALA A 11 -7.35 12.20 -1.96
C ALA A 11 -5.82 12.32 -2.02
N CYS A 12 -5.10 11.19 -1.97
CA CYS A 12 -3.64 11.21 -1.96
C CYS A 12 -3.09 11.02 -3.37
N SER A 13 -2.28 11.97 -3.85
CA SER A 13 -1.74 11.90 -5.21
C SER A 13 -0.82 10.68 -5.40
N THR A 14 0.01 10.34 -4.39
CA THR A 14 0.86 9.16 -4.47
C THR A 14 0.02 7.90 -4.60
N SER A 15 -1.09 7.83 -3.87
CA SER A 15 -1.99 6.68 -3.95
C SER A 15 -2.63 6.56 -5.34
N ARG A 16 -3.08 7.69 -5.89
CA ARG A 16 -3.67 7.69 -7.23
C ARG A 16 -2.65 7.29 -8.29
N THR A 17 -1.41 7.79 -8.17
CA THR A 17 -0.34 7.43 -9.11
C THR A 17 -0.01 5.94 -9.02
N THR A 18 0.04 5.39 -7.80
CA THR A 18 0.30 3.96 -7.59
C THR A 18 -0.79 3.12 -8.26
N LEU A 19 -2.05 3.50 -8.06
CA LEU A 19 -3.16 2.78 -8.68
C LEU A 19 -3.07 2.82 -10.20
N ALA A 20 -2.71 3.98 -10.76
CA ALA A 20 -2.54 4.11 -12.20
C ALA A 20 -1.42 3.21 -12.73
N LEU A 21 -0.31 3.10 -11.99
CA LEU A 21 0.79 2.23 -12.37
C LEU A 21 0.38 0.75 -12.37
N ILE A 22 -0.41 0.34 -11.39
CA ILE A 22 -0.92 -1.03 -11.35
C ILE A 22 -1.77 -1.32 -12.58
N ARG A 23 -2.69 -0.41 -12.89
CA ARG A 23 -3.57 -0.58 -14.05
C ARG A 23 -2.81 -0.54 -15.36
N ALA A 24 -1.79 0.32 -15.45
CA ALA A 24 -0.95 0.40 -16.64
C ALA A 24 -0.18 -0.91 -16.88
N ALA A 25 0.06 -1.68 -15.83
CA ALA A 25 0.71 -2.98 -15.96
C ALA A 25 -0.27 -4.08 -16.38
N GLY A 26 -1.53 -3.73 -16.65
CA GLY A 26 -2.54 -4.70 -17.09
C GLY A 26 -3.23 -5.43 -15.95
N VAL A 27 -3.11 -4.93 -14.74
CA VAL A 27 -3.69 -5.56 -13.56
C VAL A 27 -4.81 -4.69 -13.02
N GLU A 28 -5.98 -5.30 -12.77
CA GLU A 28 -7.05 -4.60 -12.07
C GLU A 28 -7.03 -5.03 -10.60
N PRO A 29 -6.62 -4.15 -9.69
CA PRO A 29 -6.47 -4.52 -8.29
C PRO A 29 -7.79 -4.48 -7.54
N VAL A 30 -7.83 -5.14 -6.38
CA VAL A 30 -8.87 -4.89 -5.40
C VAL A 30 -8.51 -3.58 -4.71
N VAL A 31 -9.39 -2.59 -4.80
CA VAL A 31 -9.18 -1.27 -4.22
C VAL A 31 -9.94 -1.18 -2.91
N ILE A 32 -9.22 -1.00 -1.82
CA ILE A 32 -9.81 -0.83 -0.50
C ILE A 32 -9.60 0.61 -0.06
N ASP A 33 -10.70 1.36 0.05
CA ASP A 33 -10.64 2.70 0.64
C ASP A 33 -10.60 2.52 2.15
N TYR A 34 -9.43 2.58 2.72
CA TYR A 34 -9.23 2.24 4.13
C TYR A 34 -9.86 3.27 5.08
N LEU A 35 -10.22 4.44 4.58
CA LEU A 35 -10.93 5.41 5.40
C LEU A 35 -12.40 5.03 5.57
N LYS A 36 -12.96 4.34 4.59
CA LYS A 36 -14.35 3.86 4.64
C LYS A 36 -14.42 2.45 5.18
N THR A 37 -13.41 1.63 4.87
CA THR A 37 -13.36 0.22 5.28
C THR A 37 -12.02 -0.01 5.97
N PRO A 38 -11.88 0.40 7.23
CA PRO A 38 -10.60 0.27 7.93
C PRO A 38 -10.21 -1.19 8.09
N PRO A 39 -8.91 -1.50 7.92
CA PRO A 39 -8.45 -2.87 8.17
C PRO A 39 -8.62 -3.25 9.64
N ALA A 40 -8.93 -4.52 9.88
CA ALA A 40 -9.00 -5.05 11.24
C ALA A 40 -7.59 -5.17 11.83
N ARG A 41 -7.53 -5.30 13.16
CA ARG A 41 -6.23 -5.40 13.86
C ARG A 41 -5.38 -6.53 13.30
N ASP A 42 -5.99 -7.70 13.08
CA ASP A 42 -5.25 -8.85 12.53
C ASP A 42 -4.72 -8.57 11.13
N GLN A 43 -5.49 -7.86 10.32
CA GLN A 43 -5.05 -7.47 8.99
C GLN A 43 -3.87 -6.49 9.04
N LEU A 44 -3.90 -5.56 10.00
CA LEU A 44 -2.80 -4.62 10.17
C LEU A 44 -1.52 -5.34 10.58
N ARG A 45 -1.61 -6.32 11.49
CA ARG A 45 -0.45 -7.13 11.86
C ARG A 45 0.07 -7.91 10.66
N ALA A 46 -0.83 -8.48 9.88
CA ALA A 46 -0.44 -9.24 8.69
C ALA A 46 0.24 -8.35 7.66
N LEU A 47 -0.25 -7.10 7.49
CA LEU A 47 0.36 -6.15 6.58
C LEU A 47 1.79 -5.82 7.00
N ALA A 48 2.00 -5.53 8.28
CA ALA A 48 3.35 -5.21 8.77
C ALA A 48 4.29 -6.38 8.54
N ARG A 49 3.81 -7.59 8.80
CA ARG A 49 4.60 -8.80 8.60
C ARG A 49 4.95 -8.99 7.13
N ALA A 50 3.97 -8.80 6.25
CA ALA A 50 4.18 -8.95 4.81
C ALA A 50 5.14 -7.91 4.27
N ILE A 51 5.11 -6.69 4.81
CA ILE A 51 6.01 -5.61 4.42
C ILE A 51 7.42 -5.87 4.95
N GLY A 52 7.53 -6.64 6.04
CA GLY A 52 8.82 -6.93 6.65
C GLY A 52 9.34 -5.77 7.50
N GLN A 53 8.46 -4.95 8.01
CA GLN A 53 8.78 -3.78 8.81
C GLN A 53 8.06 -3.84 10.15
N PRO A 54 8.55 -3.13 11.17
CA PRO A 54 7.80 -3.02 12.42
C PRO A 54 6.44 -2.38 12.17
N LEU A 55 5.48 -2.70 13.04
CA LEU A 55 4.13 -2.14 12.92
C LEU A 55 4.16 -0.62 12.87
N ARG A 56 5.12 0.00 13.56
CA ARG A 56 5.30 1.45 13.58
C ARG A 56 5.46 2.03 12.18
N ALA A 57 6.01 1.27 11.23
CA ALA A 57 6.19 1.74 9.86
C ALA A 57 4.86 1.98 9.14
N LEU A 58 3.77 1.40 9.61
CA LEU A 58 2.44 1.65 9.04
C LEU A 58 1.88 3.01 9.43
N LEU A 59 2.48 3.69 10.41
CA LEU A 59 1.95 4.94 10.93
C LEU A 59 2.43 6.13 10.10
N ARG A 60 1.48 7.00 9.75
CA ARG A 60 1.80 8.25 9.07
C ARG A 60 2.08 9.33 10.11
N GLU A 61 3.34 9.71 10.23
CA GLU A 61 3.77 10.66 11.26
C GLU A 61 3.15 12.04 11.09
N LYS A 62 2.79 12.40 9.87
CA LYS A 62 2.22 13.72 9.61
C LYS A 62 0.72 13.80 9.85
N ALA A 63 0.07 12.67 10.11
CA ALA A 63 -1.36 12.67 10.41
C ALA A 63 -1.58 13.26 11.81
N PRO A 64 -2.57 14.17 11.97
CA PRO A 64 -2.76 14.84 13.27
C PRO A 64 -2.86 13.91 14.48
N PRO A 65 -3.58 12.76 14.42
CA PRO A 65 -3.64 11.88 15.59
C PRO A 65 -2.28 11.36 16.05
N TYR A 66 -1.29 11.32 15.17
CA TYR A 66 0.04 10.84 15.56
C TYR A 66 0.62 11.67 16.71
N ALA A 67 0.61 12.99 16.57
CA ALA A 67 1.11 13.88 17.61
C ALA A 67 0.14 13.93 18.78
N ASP A 68 -1.16 13.99 18.52
CA ASP A 68 -2.18 14.13 19.55
C ASP A 68 -2.17 12.95 20.52
N LEU A 69 -1.89 11.75 20.03
CA LEU A 69 -1.87 10.54 20.84
C LEU A 69 -0.49 10.17 21.35
N GLY A 70 0.52 11.00 21.08
CA GLY A 70 1.88 10.74 21.53
C GLY A 70 2.50 9.49 20.92
N LEU A 71 2.19 9.20 19.66
CA LEU A 71 2.58 7.95 19.02
C LEU A 71 4.08 7.91 18.68
N SER A 72 4.80 9.02 18.80
CA SER A 72 6.24 9.05 18.60
C SER A 72 7.02 8.39 19.73
N ASP A 73 6.35 8.09 20.85
CA ASP A 73 6.98 7.46 22.00
C ASP A 73 7.49 6.06 21.60
N PRO A 74 8.82 5.83 21.64
CA PRO A 74 9.37 4.53 21.24
C PRO A 74 9.03 3.41 22.22
N GLY A 75 8.54 3.75 23.42
CA GLY A 75 8.12 2.75 24.39
C GLY A 75 6.76 2.16 24.16
N LEU A 76 6.01 2.67 23.17
CA LEU A 76 4.67 2.12 22.90
C LEU A 76 4.77 0.76 22.25
N GLY A 77 3.99 -0.20 22.79
CA GLY A 77 3.91 -1.53 22.21
C GLY A 77 2.94 -1.60 21.04
N ASP A 78 2.97 -2.72 20.35
CA ASP A 78 2.15 -2.94 19.17
C ASP A 78 0.66 -2.78 19.44
N ASP A 79 0.18 -3.20 20.61
CA ASP A 79 -1.25 -3.09 20.93
C ASP A 79 -1.71 -1.64 20.93
N ARG A 80 -0.89 -0.73 21.46
CA ARG A 80 -1.24 0.69 21.45
C ARG A 80 -1.26 1.24 20.04
N LEU A 81 -0.30 0.83 19.21
CA LEU A 81 -0.25 1.29 17.82
C LEU A 81 -1.43 0.74 17.03
N LEU A 82 -1.82 -0.51 17.29
CA LEU A 82 -2.99 -1.09 16.63
C LEU A 82 -4.28 -0.41 17.07
N ASP A 83 -4.40 -0.09 18.37
CA ASP A 83 -5.57 0.65 18.86
C ASP A 83 -5.69 1.99 18.15
N ALA A 84 -4.58 2.70 18.01
CA ALA A 84 -4.57 4.00 17.34
C ALA A 84 -4.96 3.87 15.87
N LEU A 85 -4.41 2.90 15.16
CA LEU A 85 -4.74 2.67 13.74
C LEU A 85 -6.20 2.30 13.57
N ALA A 86 -6.74 1.47 14.45
CA ALA A 86 -8.14 1.06 14.37
C ALA A 86 -9.08 2.22 14.65
N ALA A 87 -8.73 3.08 15.59
CA ALA A 87 -9.55 4.23 15.96
C ALA A 87 -9.42 5.38 14.96
N HIS A 88 -8.26 5.50 14.30
CA HIS A 88 -7.95 6.61 13.40
C HIS A 88 -7.33 6.09 12.10
N PRO A 89 -8.16 5.60 11.17
CA PRO A 89 -7.63 5.04 9.91
C PRO A 89 -6.74 6.00 9.12
N VAL A 90 -6.90 7.31 9.34
CA VAL A 90 -6.07 8.32 8.68
C VAL A 90 -4.58 8.14 9.02
N LEU A 91 -4.27 7.43 10.10
CA LEU A 91 -2.90 7.14 10.50
C LEU A 91 -2.20 6.14 9.60
N LEU A 92 -2.96 5.39 8.78
CA LEU A 92 -2.33 4.39 7.93
C LEU A 92 -1.50 5.06 6.83
N ASN A 93 -0.24 4.67 6.74
CA ASN A 93 0.60 5.10 5.62
C ASN A 93 0.02 4.56 4.31
N ARG A 94 0.12 5.33 3.24
CA ARG A 94 -0.57 5.00 2.00
C ARG A 94 0.25 5.37 0.78
N PRO A 95 0.03 4.62 -0.27
CA PRO A 95 -0.77 3.41 -0.34
C PRO A 95 0.02 2.21 0.13
N VAL A 96 -0.68 1.20 0.64
CA VAL A 96 -0.09 -0.11 0.91
C VAL A 96 -0.57 -1.04 -0.19
N VAL A 97 0.34 -1.75 -0.83
CA VAL A 97 0.01 -2.67 -1.91
C VAL A 97 0.49 -4.06 -1.53
N VAL A 98 -0.40 -5.04 -1.71
CA VAL A 98 -0.11 -6.45 -1.43
C VAL A 98 -0.28 -7.24 -2.73
N THR A 99 0.73 -8.03 -3.07
CA THR A 99 0.68 -8.90 -4.24
C THR A 99 1.27 -10.26 -3.86
N PRO A 100 1.20 -11.27 -4.74
CA PRO A 100 1.87 -12.55 -4.46
C PRO A 100 3.38 -12.41 -4.26
N LEU A 101 3.99 -11.33 -4.72
CA LEU A 101 5.43 -11.09 -4.55
C LEU A 101 5.78 -10.41 -3.24
N GLY A 102 4.77 -9.98 -2.47
CA GLY A 102 5.01 -9.34 -1.18
C GLY A 102 4.11 -8.14 -0.96
N ALA A 103 4.51 -7.27 -0.04
CA ALA A 103 3.77 -6.06 0.27
C ALA A 103 4.74 -4.92 0.54
N ARG A 104 4.33 -3.69 0.18
CA ARG A 104 5.12 -2.49 0.44
C ARG A 104 4.23 -1.28 0.64
N ILE A 105 4.75 -0.34 1.42
CA ILE A 105 4.22 1.03 1.42
C ILE A 105 4.85 1.70 0.19
N CYS A 106 4.01 2.06 -0.79
CA CYS A 106 4.52 2.53 -2.08
C CYS A 106 4.72 4.04 -2.09
N ARG A 107 5.77 4.48 -1.46
CA ARG A 107 6.20 5.87 -1.42
C ARG A 107 7.71 5.93 -1.64
N PRO A 108 8.15 6.33 -2.83
CA PRO A 108 7.36 6.86 -3.96
C PRO A 108 6.52 5.79 -4.65
N ALA A 109 5.58 6.23 -5.47
CA ALA A 109 4.63 5.34 -6.13
C ALA A 109 5.30 4.24 -6.95
N GLU A 110 6.42 4.55 -7.57
CA GLU A 110 7.18 3.61 -8.41
C GLU A 110 7.64 2.37 -7.65
N THR A 111 7.66 2.42 -6.32
CA THR A 111 7.97 1.26 -5.50
C THR A 111 7.07 0.07 -5.84
N VAL A 112 5.84 0.34 -6.31
CA VAL A 112 4.89 -0.71 -6.65
C VAL A 112 5.39 -1.60 -7.79
N LEU A 113 6.25 -1.09 -8.65
CA LEU A 113 6.72 -1.86 -9.80
C LEU A 113 7.47 -3.12 -9.39
N ALA A 114 8.13 -3.10 -8.23
CA ALA A 114 8.83 -4.28 -7.71
C ALA A 114 7.85 -5.36 -7.24
N LEU A 115 6.59 -5.02 -7.03
CA LEU A 115 5.57 -5.95 -6.58
C LEU A 115 4.74 -6.56 -7.71
N LEU A 116 4.87 -6.02 -8.91
CA LEU A 116 4.07 -6.46 -10.04
C LEU A 116 4.83 -7.52 -10.83
N PRO A 117 4.14 -8.47 -11.45
CA PRO A 117 4.82 -9.45 -12.28
C PRO A 117 5.46 -8.77 -13.48
N PRO A 118 6.50 -9.37 -14.06
CA PRO A 118 7.08 -8.83 -15.27
C PRO A 118 6.00 -8.70 -16.33
N THR A 119 5.94 -7.53 -16.98
CA THR A 119 4.97 -7.31 -18.04
C THR A 119 5.31 -8.20 -19.21
N PRO A 120 4.35 -8.99 -19.75
CA PRO A 120 4.62 -9.72 -20.97
C PRO A 120 4.94 -8.73 -22.06
N PRO A 121 5.91 -9.01 -22.83
CA PRO A 121 6.25 -8.09 -23.91
C PRO A 121 5.11 -7.92 -24.84
N ALA A 122 4.43 -7.75 -24.79
CA ALA A 122 3.51 -7.48 -25.35
C ALA A 122 2.99 -7.78 -25.64
N ALA A 123 2.83 -8.05 -25.39
CA ALA A 123 2.49 -8.08 -25.20
C ALA A 123 2.37 -8.00 -25.35
N ASP A 124 2.29 -8.27 -25.80
CA ASP A 124 2.42 -7.76 -25.64
C ASP A 124 2.45 -7.36 -25.93
N LYS A 125 2.32 -7.62 -26.38
CA LYS A 125 2.41 -6.94 -26.46
C LYS A 125 2.76 -6.38 -26.65
N GLY A 126 2.87 -6.85 -27.36
CA GLY A 126 3.35 -6.10 -27.31
C GLY A 126 3.68 -5.73 -27.53
N SER A 127 3.64 -5.95 -28.11
CA SER A 127 4.18 -5.32 -28.05
C SER A 127 4.52 -4.75 -28.21
N PHE A 128 4.69 -4.89 -28.63
CA PHE A 128 5.17 -4.07 -28.68
C PHE A 128 5.69 -3.79 -28.84
N ALA A 129 5.70 -4.42 -28.96
CA ALA A 129 6.31 -3.89 -28.97
C ALA A 129 6.60 -3.52 -29.24
N ASP A 130 6.71 -3.89 -29.98
CA ASP A 130 7.09 -3.29 -30.15
C ASP A 130 7.17 -2.89 -30.35
N GLU A 131 7.23 -3.20 -30.34
CA GLU A 131 7.40 -2.67 -30.43
C GLU A 131 7.49 -2.11 -30.33
N ASP A 132 7.56 -2.70 -30.97
CA ASP A 132 7.76 -2.04 -30.89
C ASP A 132 7.89 -1.63 -30.82
N ASN A 133 7.98 -1.97 -31.04
CA ASN A 133 8.14 -1.38 -30.72
C ASN A 133 8.09 -1.04 -30.54
N GLY A 134 7.84 -1.94 -29.91
CA GLY A 134 7.75 -1.34 -29.43
C GLY A 134 7.63 -0.93 -29.29
#